data_044f2cc27764755423d273b0f7be0bd4
#
_entry.id   044f2cc27764755423d273b0f7be0bd4
#
_cell.length_a   1.000
_cell.length_b   1.000
_cell.length_c   1.000
_cell.angle_alpha   90.00
_cell.angle_beta   90.00
_cell.angle_gamma   90.00
#
_symmetry.space_group_name_H-M   'P 1'
#
loop_
_entity.id
_entity.type
_entity.pdbx_description
1 polymer ?
#
loop_
_entity_poly.entity_id
_entity_poly.type
_entity_poly.pdbx_seq_one_letter_code
_entity_poly.pdbx_strand_id
1 'polypeptide(L)'
;VAEGTESGGHIGETTTMALVPQVVDAVKIPVIAAGGIADGRGIAAAFMLGAEAVQMGTRFVATQECNVHENYKQFVLKAKDIDTRVTGRTTGHPVRTLRNPMTKEYLEKEAAGASFEELEMLTLGGLRKAVVDGDVKTGSVMSGQIAGMVKDVPTCKELMARLIRETKETVKKNSFLVEE
;
A
#
# COMPACT_ATOMS: atom_id res chain seq x y z
N VAL A 1 -5.88 -6.99 -12.17
CA VAL A 1 -4.92 -6.61 -11.10
C VAL A 1 -5.00 -7.66 -10.01
N ALA A 2 -3.84 -8.19 -9.60
CA ALA A 2 -3.68 -9.07 -8.44
C ALA A 2 -3.15 -8.21 -7.28
N GLU A 3 -4.02 -7.86 -6.34
CA GLU A 3 -3.68 -6.97 -5.22
C GLU A 3 -3.58 -7.73 -3.91
N GLY A 4 -2.37 -7.82 -3.38
CA GLY A 4 -2.09 -8.50 -2.12
C GLY A 4 -2.50 -7.69 -0.89
N THR A 5 -2.62 -8.39 0.25
CA THR A 5 -3.03 -7.82 1.55
C THR A 5 -2.12 -6.70 2.06
N GLU A 6 -0.92 -6.54 1.52
CA GLU A 6 0.03 -5.48 1.89
C GLU A 6 -0.38 -4.10 1.39
N SER A 7 -1.39 -4.00 0.53
CA SER A 7 -1.88 -2.73 -0.02
C SER A 7 -2.51 -1.83 1.05
N GLY A 8 -2.71 -0.56 0.71
CA GLY A 8 -3.47 0.40 1.50
C GLY A 8 -4.91 0.51 1.02
N GLY A 9 -5.83 0.89 1.89
CA GLY A 9 -7.26 0.88 1.59
C GLY A 9 -7.87 -0.50 1.79
N HIS A 10 -8.89 -0.84 1.01
CA HIS A 10 -9.51 -2.17 1.09
C HIS A 10 -8.53 -3.27 0.69
N ILE A 11 -8.51 -4.34 1.45
CA ILE A 11 -7.55 -5.44 1.26
C ILE A 11 -8.25 -6.80 1.24
N GLY A 12 -7.64 -7.74 0.49
CA GLY A 12 -7.92 -9.17 0.63
C GLY A 12 -7.06 -9.81 1.71
N GLU A 13 -7.09 -11.14 1.79
CA GLU A 13 -6.36 -11.89 2.80
C GLU A 13 -5.01 -12.44 2.30
N THR A 14 -4.87 -12.67 1.00
CA THR A 14 -3.68 -13.30 0.42
C THR A 14 -2.56 -12.29 0.21
N THR A 15 -1.33 -12.64 0.60
CA THR A 15 -0.15 -11.81 0.38
C THR A 15 0.27 -11.78 -1.09
N THR A 16 0.91 -10.72 -1.53
CA THR A 16 1.32 -10.50 -2.92
C THR A 16 2.18 -11.66 -3.45
N MET A 17 3.12 -12.17 -2.66
CA MET A 17 4.00 -13.27 -3.06
C MET A 17 3.25 -14.58 -3.36
N ALA A 18 2.17 -14.85 -2.63
CA ALA A 18 1.35 -16.04 -2.85
C ALA A 18 0.25 -15.81 -3.88
N LEU A 19 -0.29 -14.60 -3.98
CA LEU A 19 -1.42 -14.26 -4.85
C LEU A 19 -1.02 -14.18 -6.32
N VAL A 20 0.08 -13.46 -6.62
CA VAL A 20 0.46 -13.15 -8.00
C VAL A 20 0.64 -14.42 -8.85
N PRO A 21 1.44 -15.44 -8.45
CA PRO A 21 1.59 -16.64 -9.26
C PRO A 21 0.29 -17.43 -9.42
N GLN A 22 -0.56 -17.48 -8.39
CA GLN A 22 -1.87 -18.16 -8.50
C GLN A 22 -2.77 -17.47 -9.52
N VAL A 23 -2.77 -16.13 -9.57
CA VAL A 23 -3.55 -15.40 -10.57
C VAL A 23 -2.94 -15.57 -11.97
N VAL A 24 -1.61 -15.52 -12.09
CA VAL A 24 -0.90 -15.75 -13.37
C VAL A 24 -1.27 -17.13 -13.95
N ASP A 25 -1.25 -18.16 -13.12
CA ASP A 25 -1.59 -19.54 -13.56
C ASP A 25 -3.07 -19.69 -13.92
N ALA A 26 -3.96 -18.90 -13.31
CA ALA A 26 -5.41 -19.03 -13.50
C ALA A 26 -5.95 -18.28 -14.73
N VAL A 27 -5.22 -17.30 -15.30
CA VAL A 27 -5.72 -16.46 -16.39
C VAL A 27 -4.77 -16.44 -17.59
N LYS A 28 -5.33 -16.08 -18.77
CA LYS A 28 -4.56 -15.93 -20.03
C LYS A 28 -4.42 -14.47 -20.48
N ILE A 29 -4.66 -13.54 -19.58
CA ILE A 29 -4.54 -12.10 -19.82
C ILE A 29 -3.39 -11.54 -18.99
N PRO A 30 -2.80 -10.38 -19.38
CA PRO A 30 -1.76 -9.74 -18.60
C PRO A 30 -2.14 -9.53 -17.15
N VAL A 31 -1.24 -9.86 -16.21
CA VAL A 31 -1.45 -9.70 -14.78
C VAL A 31 -0.63 -8.51 -14.29
N ILE A 32 -1.30 -7.61 -13.57
CA ILE A 32 -0.69 -6.46 -12.91
C ILE A 32 -0.60 -6.78 -11.41
N ALA A 33 0.61 -6.84 -10.85
CA ALA A 33 0.81 -7.03 -9.42
C ALA A 33 0.62 -5.72 -8.66
N ALA A 34 -0.09 -5.76 -7.53
CA ALA A 34 -0.28 -4.62 -6.64
C ALA A 34 -0.15 -5.04 -5.17
N GLY A 35 0.18 -4.07 -4.30
CA GLY A 35 0.44 -4.33 -2.88
C GLY A 35 1.89 -4.76 -2.61
N GLY A 36 2.47 -4.27 -1.53
CA GLY A 36 3.83 -4.64 -1.10
C GLY A 36 4.98 -4.12 -1.96
N ILE A 37 4.74 -3.31 -2.99
CA ILE A 37 5.75 -2.85 -3.96
C ILE A 37 6.11 -1.39 -3.68
N ALA A 38 7.38 -1.12 -3.32
CA ALA A 38 7.87 0.22 -2.98
C ALA A 38 8.98 0.74 -3.89
N ASP A 39 9.79 -0.14 -4.44
CA ASP A 39 11.00 0.17 -5.19
C ASP A 39 11.30 -0.87 -6.28
N GLY A 40 12.42 -0.74 -6.97
CA GLY A 40 12.83 -1.64 -8.05
C GLY A 40 13.01 -3.09 -7.63
N ARG A 41 13.26 -3.38 -6.35
CA ARG A 41 13.35 -4.75 -5.85
C ARG A 41 11.98 -5.43 -5.87
N GLY A 42 10.95 -4.72 -5.41
CA GLY A 42 9.57 -5.22 -5.45
C GLY A 42 9.06 -5.38 -6.88
N ILE A 43 9.43 -4.48 -7.80
CA ILE A 43 9.10 -4.59 -9.22
C ILE A 43 9.76 -5.83 -9.84
N ALA A 44 11.06 -6.04 -9.61
CA ALA A 44 11.76 -7.22 -10.09
C ALA A 44 11.13 -8.52 -9.57
N ALA A 45 10.81 -8.57 -8.27
CA ALA A 45 10.15 -9.72 -7.66
C ALA A 45 8.78 -10.00 -8.30
N ALA A 46 7.96 -8.97 -8.54
CA ALA A 46 6.66 -9.12 -9.19
C ALA A 46 6.77 -9.72 -10.60
N PHE A 47 7.77 -9.29 -11.38
CA PHE A 47 8.04 -9.87 -12.71
C PHE A 47 8.52 -11.33 -12.62
N MET A 48 9.35 -11.67 -11.63
CA MET A 48 9.77 -13.06 -11.40
C MET A 48 8.60 -13.96 -10.96
N LEU A 49 7.56 -13.39 -10.36
CA LEU A 49 6.31 -14.10 -10.04
C LEU A 49 5.35 -14.22 -11.24
N GLY A 50 5.74 -13.70 -12.41
CA GLY A 50 4.97 -13.78 -13.65
C GLY A 50 4.07 -12.60 -13.95
N ALA A 51 4.08 -11.52 -13.16
CA ALA A 51 3.36 -10.29 -13.50
C ALA A 51 4.01 -9.59 -14.70
N GLU A 52 3.21 -8.93 -15.53
CA GLU A 52 3.66 -8.14 -16.68
C GLU A 52 3.73 -6.63 -16.40
N ALA A 53 3.11 -6.20 -15.31
CA ALA A 53 3.16 -4.83 -14.83
C ALA A 53 2.97 -4.76 -13.31
N VAL A 54 3.20 -3.56 -12.73
CA VAL A 54 2.96 -3.30 -11.32
C VAL A 54 2.09 -2.06 -11.13
N GLN A 55 1.27 -2.05 -10.07
CA GLN A 55 0.54 -0.89 -9.59
C GLN A 55 1.03 -0.51 -8.20
N MET A 56 1.34 0.76 -8.00
CA MET A 56 1.90 1.28 -6.75
C MET A 56 1.08 2.49 -6.28
N GLY A 57 0.39 2.39 -5.15
CA GLY A 57 -0.38 3.50 -4.57
C GLY A 57 0.47 4.35 -3.63
N THR A 58 0.79 3.83 -2.45
CA THR A 58 1.44 4.56 -1.34
C THR A 58 2.74 5.25 -1.75
N ARG A 59 3.55 4.63 -2.62
CA ARG A 59 4.79 5.26 -3.12
C ARG A 59 4.49 6.53 -3.93
N PHE A 60 3.47 6.52 -4.79
CA PHE A 60 3.09 7.69 -5.60
C PHE A 60 2.31 8.74 -4.82
N VAL A 61 1.66 8.40 -3.71
CA VAL A 61 1.09 9.39 -2.77
C VAL A 61 2.17 10.35 -2.29
N ALA A 62 3.39 9.89 -2.04
CA ALA A 62 4.53 10.71 -1.66
C ALA A 62 5.32 11.20 -2.89
N THR A 63 4.65 11.87 -3.83
CA THR A 63 5.26 12.60 -4.95
C THR A 63 4.83 14.06 -4.94
N GLN A 64 5.59 14.90 -5.64
CA GLN A 64 5.30 16.34 -5.70
C GLN A 64 3.95 16.60 -6.39
N GLU A 65 3.64 15.85 -7.45
CA GLU A 65 2.43 16.02 -8.27
C GLU A 65 1.17 15.45 -7.63
N CYS A 66 1.29 14.62 -6.59
CA CYS A 66 0.12 14.11 -5.87
C CYS A 66 -0.54 15.23 -5.07
N ASN A 67 -1.84 15.46 -5.31
CA ASN A 67 -2.61 16.57 -4.72
C ASN A 67 -3.14 16.27 -3.29
N VAL A 68 -2.69 15.19 -2.64
CA VAL A 68 -3.03 14.97 -1.24
C VAL A 68 -2.39 16.03 -0.36
N HIS A 69 -3.06 16.38 0.73
CA HIS A 69 -2.57 17.37 1.68
C HIS A 69 -1.15 17.02 2.19
N GLU A 70 -0.31 18.03 2.38
CA GLU A 70 1.09 17.85 2.80
C GLU A 70 1.22 17.05 4.11
N ASN A 71 0.32 17.26 5.07
CA ASN A 71 0.29 16.47 6.32
C ASN A 71 0.19 14.96 6.06
N TYR A 72 -0.56 14.56 5.03
CA TYR A 72 -0.68 13.15 4.64
C TYR A 72 0.67 12.61 4.16
N LYS A 73 1.35 13.34 3.24
CA LYS A 73 2.69 12.97 2.76
C LYS A 73 3.68 12.85 3.91
N GLN A 74 3.72 13.86 4.79
CA GLN A 74 4.59 13.86 5.95
C GLN A 74 4.29 12.72 6.92
N PHE A 75 3.03 12.33 7.05
CA PHE A 75 2.65 11.20 7.89
C PHE A 75 3.14 9.87 7.32
N VAL A 76 3.08 9.71 5.98
CA VAL A 76 3.67 8.55 5.27
C VAL A 76 5.19 8.51 5.45
N LEU A 77 5.90 9.65 5.27
CA LEU A 77 7.36 9.72 5.40
C LEU A 77 7.88 9.35 6.79
N LYS A 78 7.08 9.61 7.83
CA LYS A 78 7.42 9.30 9.23
C LYS A 78 7.08 7.86 9.61
N ALA A 79 6.35 7.13 8.76
CA ALA A 79 5.93 5.77 9.05
C ALA A 79 7.12 4.83 9.20
N LYS A 80 6.96 3.92 10.14
CA LYS A 80 7.86 2.76 10.34
C LYS A 80 7.22 1.51 9.73
N ASP A 81 7.96 0.43 9.72
CA ASP A 81 7.56 -0.88 9.18
C ASP A 81 6.30 -1.46 9.83
N ILE A 82 6.06 -1.15 11.11
CA ILE A 82 4.93 -1.66 11.91
C ILE A 82 3.77 -0.67 12.08
N ASP A 83 3.76 0.45 11.38
CA ASP A 83 2.79 1.54 11.65
C ASP A 83 1.46 1.39 10.90
N THR A 84 1.27 0.37 10.06
CA THR A 84 -0.05 0.11 9.47
C THR A 84 -0.92 -0.76 10.38
N ARG A 85 -2.23 -0.54 10.31
CA ARG A 85 -3.26 -1.35 10.98
C ARG A 85 -4.39 -1.65 10.00
N VAL A 86 -5.04 -2.77 10.22
CA VAL A 86 -6.24 -3.17 9.48
C VAL A 86 -7.44 -3.01 10.41
N THR A 87 -8.40 -2.21 10.01
CA THR A 87 -9.71 -2.03 10.64
C THR A 87 -10.77 -2.76 9.85
N GLY A 88 -11.95 -3.02 10.42
CA GLY A 88 -13.12 -3.54 9.70
C GLY A 88 -13.06 -5.03 9.34
N ARG A 89 -12.25 -5.83 10.04
CA ARG A 89 -12.26 -7.30 9.84
C ARG A 89 -13.58 -7.92 10.29
N THR A 90 -14.13 -7.47 11.40
CA THR A 90 -15.40 -8.00 11.94
C THR A 90 -16.60 -7.58 11.11
N THR A 91 -16.50 -6.46 10.38
CA THR A 91 -17.55 -5.96 9.48
C THR A 91 -17.50 -6.54 8.07
N GLY A 92 -16.46 -7.33 7.75
CA GLY A 92 -16.24 -7.86 6.39
C GLY A 92 -15.67 -6.85 5.39
N HIS A 93 -15.29 -5.66 5.85
CA HIS A 93 -14.71 -4.59 5.03
C HIS A 93 -13.32 -4.18 5.55
N PRO A 94 -12.30 -5.07 5.47
CA PRO A 94 -10.99 -4.78 6.01
C PRO A 94 -10.30 -3.66 5.23
N VAL A 95 -9.83 -2.64 5.95
CA VAL A 95 -9.15 -1.47 5.39
C VAL A 95 -7.81 -1.26 6.10
N ARG A 96 -6.72 -1.17 5.32
CA ARG A 96 -5.39 -0.85 5.86
C ARG A 96 -5.12 0.64 5.84
N THR A 97 -4.76 1.17 7.01
CA THR A 97 -4.41 2.57 7.22
C THR A 97 -3.14 2.70 8.07
N LEU A 98 -2.52 3.89 8.09
CA LEU A 98 -1.51 4.21 9.10
C LEU A 98 -2.18 4.38 10.46
N ARG A 99 -1.49 3.91 11.50
CA ARG A 99 -1.93 4.00 12.89
C ARG A 99 -2.00 5.47 13.34
N ASN A 100 -3.18 5.88 13.80
CA ASN A 100 -3.46 7.19 14.37
C ASN A 100 -4.50 7.06 15.51
N PRO A 101 -4.89 8.15 16.19
CA PRO A 101 -5.92 8.09 17.23
C PRO A 101 -7.25 7.46 16.78
N MET A 102 -7.71 7.77 15.56
CA MET A 102 -8.97 7.22 15.02
C MET A 102 -8.84 5.68 14.85
N THR A 103 -7.77 5.18 14.24
CA THR A 103 -7.59 3.73 14.07
C THR A 103 -7.47 2.99 15.40
N LYS A 104 -6.89 3.62 16.42
CA LYS A 104 -6.82 3.06 17.77
C LYS A 104 -8.22 2.93 18.36
N GLU A 105 -9.01 4.00 18.35
CA GLU A 105 -10.39 4.02 18.84
C GLU A 105 -11.24 2.98 18.09
N TYR A 106 -11.11 2.91 16.76
CA TYR A 106 -11.83 1.94 15.94
C TYR A 106 -11.54 0.50 16.41
N LEU A 107 -10.28 0.13 16.54
CA LEU A 107 -9.88 -1.23 16.93
C LEU A 107 -10.31 -1.56 18.36
N GLU A 108 -10.28 -0.61 19.29
CA GLU A 108 -10.77 -0.78 20.67
C GLU A 108 -12.29 -1.04 20.66
N LYS A 109 -13.07 -0.30 19.90
CA LYS A 109 -14.52 -0.50 19.75
C LYS A 109 -14.84 -1.80 19.02
N GLU A 110 -14.12 -2.11 17.94
CA GLU A 110 -14.26 -3.37 17.19
C GLU A 110 -14.03 -4.58 18.10
N ALA A 111 -12.99 -4.54 18.93
CA ALA A 111 -12.68 -5.61 19.89
C ALA A 111 -13.74 -5.71 21.01
N ALA A 112 -14.41 -4.60 21.35
CA ALA A 112 -15.49 -4.57 22.33
C ALA A 112 -16.84 -5.02 21.75
N GLY A 113 -16.93 -5.36 20.45
CA GLY A 113 -18.14 -5.84 19.79
C GLY A 113 -19.12 -4.70 19.41
N ALA A 114 -18.60 -3.50 19.13
CA ALA A 114 -19.42 -2.38 18.63
C ALA A 114 -20.14 -2.75 17.32
N SER A 115 -21.31 -2.17 17.10
CA SER A 115 -22.10 -2.41 15.90
C SER A 115 -21.41 -1.87 14.63
N PHE A 116 -21.86 -2.35 13.46
CA PHE A 116 -21.38 -1.84 12.18
C PHE A 116 -21.58 -0.32 12.06
N GLU A 117 -22.76 0.17 12.45
CA GLU A 117 -23.13 1.58 12.38
C GLU A 117 -22.23 2.46 13.28
N GLU A 118 -21.92 1.98 14.48
CA GLU A 118 -21.02 2.68 15.41
C GLU A 118 -19.60 2.78 14.85
N LEU A 119 -19.11 1.70 14.20
CA LEU A 119 -17.79 1.67 13.58
C LEU A 119 -17.73 2.52 12.30
N GLU A 120 -18.79 2.48 11.47
CA GLU A 120 -18.90 3.29 10.26
C GLU A 120 -18.86 4.79 10.57
N MET A 121 -19.56 5.23 11.63
CA MET A 121 -19.55 6.64 12.04
C MET A 121 -18.16 7.19 12.35
N LEU A 122 -17.22 6.37 12.80
CA LEU A 122 -15.83 6.79 13.02
C LEU A 122 -15.07 7.07 11.72
N THR A 123 -15.41 6.37 10.65
CA THR A 123 -14.68 6.43 9.38
C THR A 123 -15.40 7.25 8.32
N LEU A 124 -16.66 7.63 8.55
CA LEU A 124 -17.47 8.39 7.60
C LEU A 124 -16.80 9.72 7.23
N GLY A 125 -16.52 9.90 5.94
CA GLY A 125 -15.76 11.05 5.43
C GLY A 125 -14.28 11.07 5.83
N GLY A 126 -13.77 10.04 6.52
CA GLY A 126 -12.42 9.99 7.07
C GLY A 126 -11.33 10.12 6.01
N LEU A 127 -11.52 9.51 4.82
CA LEU A 127 -10.55 9.65 3.73
C LEU A 127 -10.46 11.11 3.27
N ARG A 128 -11.59 11.81 3.09
CA ARG A 128 -11.61 13.22 2.72
C ARG A 128 -10.89 14.09 3.76
N LYS A 129 -11.17 13.87 5.06
CA LYS A 129 -10.47 14.58 6.15
C LYS A 129 -8.96 14.45 6.04
N ALA A 130 -8.44 13.25 5.78
CA ALA A 130 -7.00 13.04 5.65
C ALA A 130 -6.43 13.65 4.36
N VAL A 131 -7.08 13.40 3.21
CA VAL A 131 -6.56 13.75 1.87
C VAL A 131 -6.69 15.24 1.57
N VAL A 132 -7.83 15.86 1.92
CA VAL A 132 -8.16 17.25 1.57
C VAL A 132 -7.87 18.19 2.72
N ASP A 133 -8.36 17.85 3.94
CA ASP A 133 -8.29 18.74 5.08
C ASP A 133 -6.96 18.58 5.86
N GLY A 134 -6.20 17.52 5.57
CA GLY A 134 -4.91 17.23 6.23
C GLY A 134 -5.03 16.78 7.67
N ASP A 135 -6.22 16.37 8.11
CA ASP A 135 -6.43 15.79 9.43
C ASP A 135 -5.99 14.32 9.46
N VAL A 136 -4.73 14.11 9.77
CA VAL A 136 -4.15 12.77 9.91
C VAL A 136 -4.41 12.13 11.28
N LYS A 137 -5.08 12.82 12.20
CA LYS A 137 -5.41 12.30 13.53
C LYS A 137 -6.76 11.59 13.55
N THR A 138 -7.76 12.21 12.96
CA THR A 138 -9.12 11.66 12.92
C THR A 138 -9.54 11.17 11.53
N GLY A 139 -8.73 11.45 10.50
CA GLY A 139 -8.95 10.98 9.15
C GLY A 139 -8.37 9.58 8.90
N SER A 140 -8.85 8.93 7.83
CA SER A 140 -8.38 7.62 7.37
C SER A 140 -7.18 7.80 6.44
N VAL A 141 -5.98 7.55 6.95
CA VAL A 141 -4.74 7.65 6.16
C VAL A 141 -4.43 6.29 5.53
N MET A 142 -5.08 5.99 4.40
CA MET A 142 -4.93 4.73 3.69
C MET A 142 -3.51 4.59 3.14
N SER A 143 -2.77 3.60 3.62
CA SER A 143 -1.38 3.34 3.20
C SER A 143 -1.03 1.87 3.37
N GLY A 144 -0.32 1.33 2.39
CA GLY A 144 0.19 -0.05 2.42
C GLY A 144 1.36 -0.23 3.36
N GLN A 145 1.72 -1.46 3.61
CA GLN A 145 2.83 -1.85 4.50
C GLN A 145 4.17 -1.24 4.08
N ILE A 146 4.33 -0.91 2.80
CA ILE A 146 5.54 -0.27 2.28
C ILE A 146 5.73 1.19 2.74
N ALA A 147 4.78 1.76 3.49
CA ALA A 147 4.90 3.13 3.99
C ALA A 147 6.23 3.35 4.73
N GLY A 148 6.69 2.35 5.51
CA GLY A 148 7.98 2.39 6.19
C GLY A 148 9.21 2.49 5.27
N MET A 149 9.07 2.21 3.98
CA MET A 149 10.11 2.31 2.97
C MET A 149 10.12 3.66 2.23
N VAL A 150 9.08 4.47 2.36
CA VAL A 150 8.95 5.76 1.70
C VAL A 150 9.67 6.84 2.51
N LYS A 151 10.71 7.47 1.94
CA LYS A 151 11.59 8.40 2.68
C LYS A 151 11.77 9.77 2.02
N ASP A 152 11.18 9.99 0.85
CA ASP A 152 11.31 11.24 0.09
C ASP A 152 10.05 11.54 -0.74
N VAL A 153 9.98 12.78 -1.26
CA VAL A 153 8.90 13.28 -2.12
C VAL A 153 9.51 13.76 -3.44
N PRO A 154 9.92 12.85 -4.33
CA PRO A 154 10.43 13.19 -5.65
C PRO A 154 9.30 13.64 -6.59
N THR A 155 9.66 14.17 -7.77
CA THR A 155 8.72 14.25 -8.89
C THR A 155 8.39 12.84 -9.41
N CYS A 156 7.23 12.68 -10.04
CA CYS A 156 6.86 11.42 -10.70
C CYS A 156 7.91 11.03 -11.75
N LYS A 157 8.47 11.99 -12.48
CA LYS A 157 9.54 11.76 -13.46
C LYS A 157 10.78 11.14 -12.82
N GLU A 158 11.26 11.72 -11.73
CA GLU A 158 12.44 11.23 -10.99
C GLU A 158 12.16 9.85 -10.38
N LEU A 159 10.97 9.67 -9.81
CA LEU A 159 10.56 8.39 -9.24
C LEU A 159 10.54 7.29 -10.30
N MET A 160 9.91 7.52 -11.46
CA MET A 160 9.84 6.55 -12.56
C MET A 160 11.25 6.18 -13.07
N ALA A 161 12.12 7.17 -13.26
CA ALA A 161 13.50 6.92 -13.69
C ALA A 161 14.27 6.08 -12.66
N ARG A 162 14.08 6.38 -11.36
CA ARG A 162 14.67 5.63 -10.24
C ARG A 162 14.17 4.18 -10.23
N LEU A 163 12.87 3.95 -10.29
CA LEU A 163 12.26 2.62 -10.25
C LEU A 163 12.75 1.73 -11.38
N ILE A 164 12.81 2.28 -12.61
CA ILE A 164 13.33 1.54 -13.79
C ILE A 164 14.81 1.17 -13.59
N ARG A 165 15.63 2.11 -13.12
CA ARG A 165 17.05 1.86 -12.86
C ARG A 165 17.24 0.79 -11.79
N GLU A 166 16.58 0.93 -10.64
CA GLU A 166 16.70 -0.01 -9.52
C GLU A 166 16.22 -1.42 -9.91
N THR A 167 15.16 -1.52 -10.73
CA THR A 167 14.69 -2.81 -11.26
C THR A 167 15.77 -3.47 -12.09
N LYS A 168 16.37 -2.74 -13.04
CA LYS A 168 17.46 -3.27 -13.89
C LYS A 168 18.68 -3.68 -13.06
N GLU A 169 19.07 -2.86 -12.09
CA GLU A 169 20.19 -3.16 -11.18
C GLU A 169 19.91 -4.42 -10.34
N THR A 170 18.68 -4.57 -9.86
CA THR A 170 18.26 -5.75 -9.09
C THR A 170 18.34 -7.02 -9.94
N VAL A 171 17.79 -7.00 -11.15
CA VAL A 171 17.86 -8.15 -12.07
C VAL A 171 19.31 -8.48 -12.41
N LYS A 172 20.12 -7.48 -12.77
CA LYS A 172 21.55 -7.67 -13.10
C LYS A 172 22.34 -8.26 -11.92
N LYS A 173 22.10 -7.79 -10.69
CA LYS A 173 22.77 -8.32 -9.49
C LYS A 173 22.46 -9.80 -9.24
N ASN A 174 21.35 -10.28 -9.72
CA ASN A 174 20.90 -11.66 -9.55
C ASN A 174 21.00 -12.48 -10.85
N SER A 175 21.81 -12.04 -11.84
CA SER A 175 22.01 -12.76 -13.11
C SER A 175 22.58 -14.16 -12.94
N PHE A 176 23.30 -14.41 -11.83
CA PHE A 176 23.80 -15.75 -11.48
C PHE A 176 22.72 -16.84 -11.42
N LEU A 177 21.45 -16.45 -11.30
CA LEU A 177 20.32 -17.41 -11.31
C LEU A 177 20.06 -18.00 -12.71
N VAL A 178 20.61 -17.40 -13.77
CA VAL A 178 20.44 -17.83 -15.18
C VAL A 178 21.74 -18.10 -15.89
N GLU A 179 22.89 -17.92 -15.22
CA GLU A 179 24.22 -18.28 -15.72
C GLU A 179 24.48 -19.76 -15.38
N GLU A 180 24.81 -20.57 -16.41
CA GLU A 180 25.25 -21.98 -16.27
C GLU A 180 26.69 -22.09 -15.79
#